data_348c4131093884ec349f0eb02f622082
#
_entry.id   348c4131093884ec349f0eb02f622082
#
_cell.length_a   1.000
_cell.length_b   1.000
_cell.length_c   1.000
_cell.angle_alpha   90.00
_cell.angle_beta   90.00
_cell.angle_gamma   90.00
#
_symmetry.space_group_name_H-M   'P 1'
#
loop_
_entity.id
_entity.type
_entity.pdbx_description
1 polymer ?
#
loop_
_entity_poly.entity_id
_entity_poly.type
_entity_poly.pdbx_seq_one_letter_code
_entity_poly.pdbx_strand_id
1 'polypeptide(L)'
;VVRLDKVFRQNAGSRIATNAKLIRHGNVGLEYGDDFQFINSPRLSDSAKLIVDLYLRETEKYGVDNVALLTPYRQKTETGVNALNEHLREKVNPPDAQKPEVVFGNRKFRCGDKVMQIKNHDDVNNGDIGYIRKIIRIGDDTTVHVDFGDGRMKEYDSSELDLLDLGYASTIHKSQGSEY
;
A
#
# COMPACT_ATOMS: atom_id res chain seq x y z
N VAL A 1 25.08 -26.30 9.39
CA VAL A 1 23.87 -25.54 8.97
C VAL A 1 23.20 -25.06 10.25
N VAL A 2 23.09 -23.74 10.45
CA VAL A 2 22.35 -23.15 11.58
C VAL A 2 20.88 -23.04 11.16
N ARG A 3 19.98 -23.61 11.98
CA ARG A 3 18.54 -23.53 11.76
C ARG A 3 17.94 -22.52 12.74
N LEU A 4 17.23 -21.50 12.20
CA LEU A 4 16.55 -20.50 13.00
C LEU A 4 15.09 -20.96 13.21
N ASP A 5 14.79 -21.43 14.41
CA ASP A 5 13.47 -21.99 14.74
C ASP A 5 12.61 -21.05 15.60
N LYS A 6 13.17 -19.92 16.07
CA LYS A 6 12.50 -19.00 16.98
C LYS A 6 12.00 -17.76 16.22
N VAL A 7 10.71 -17.48 16.32
CA VAL A 7 10.08 -16.27 15.80
C VAL A 7 10.12 -15.18 16.87
N PHE A 8 10.80 -14.07 16.59
CA PHE A 8 10.96 -12.97 17.55
C PHE A 8 10.03 -11.78 17.27
N ARG A 9 9.54 -11.66 16.03
CA ARG A 9 8.72 -10.52 15.57
C ARG A 9 7.28 -10.55 16.12
N GLN A 10 6.77 -11.73 16.47
CA GLN A 10 5.41 -11.93 16.97
C GLN A 10 5.44 -12.42 18.43
N ASN A 11 4.47 -11.99 19.22
CA ASN A 11 4.32 -12.46 20.60
C ASN A 11 4.12 -13.98 20.65
N ALA A 12 4.63 -14.60 21.72
CA ALA A 12 4.38 -16.02 21.99
C ALA A 12 2.87 -16.24 22.12
N GLY A 13 2.30 -17.11 21.28
CA GLY A 13 0.85 -17.38 21.24
C GLY A 13 0.08 -16.60 20.16
N SER A 14 0.74 -15.75 19.35
CA SER A 14 0.11 -15.11 18.20
C SER A 14 -0.33 -16.15 17.15
N ARG A 15 -1.59 -16.08 16.75
CA ARG A 15 -2.15 -16.90 15.68
C ARG A 15 -1.49 -16.62 14.34
N ILE A 16 -0.97 -15.42 14.14
CA ILE A 16 -0.18 -15.07 12.94
C ILE A 16 1.04 -15.98 12.85
N ALA A 17 1.81 -16.13 13.93
CA ALA A 17 2.99 -16.97 13.95
C ALA A 17 2.64 -18.47 13.86
N THR A 18 1.60 -18.91 14.56
CA THR A 18 1.11 -20.29 14.51
C THR A 18 0.64 -20.67 13.11
N ASN A 19 -0.22 -19.84 12.51
CA ASN A 19 -0.75 -20.09 11.17
C ASN A 19 0.34 -20.02 10.09
N ALA A 20 1.32 -19.14 10.21
CA ALA A 20 2.46 -19.09 9.30
C ALA A 20 3.25 -20.43 9.31
N LYS A 21 3.44 -21.05 10.48
CA LYS A 21 4.04 -22.39 10.60
C LYS A 21 3.16 -23.47 9.97
N LEU A 22 1.85 -23.45 10.26
CA LEU A 22 0.89 -24.42 9.70
C LEU A 22 0.89 -24.35 8.17
N ILE A 23 0.77 -23.15 7.59
CA ILE A 23 0.79 -22.94 6.14
C ILE A 23 2.10 -23.43 5.52
N ARG A 24 3.25 -23.12 6.16
CA ARG A 24 4.57 -23.59 5.70
C ARG A 24 4.69 -25.11 5.63
N HIS A 25 3.98 -25.83 6.49
CA HIS A 25 3.96 -27.29 6.50
C HIS A 25 2.79 -27.89 5.70
N GLY A 26 2.08 -27.07 4.93
CA GLY A 26 0.95 -27.51 4.09
C GLY A 26 -0.32 -27.83 4.88
N ASN A 27 -0.40 -27.42 6.16
CA ASN A 27 -1.59 -27.61 6.96
C ASN A 27 -2.63 -26.54 6.65
N VAL A 28 -3.88 -26.95 6.46
CA VAL A 28 -5.01 -26.06 6.15
C VAL A 28 -5.94 -25.79 7.34
N GLY A 29 -5.71 -26.46 8.48
CA GLY A 29 -6.43 -26.23 9.73
C GLY A 29 -5.91 -24.99 10.45
N LEU A 30 -6.29 -23.80 9.98
CA LEU A 30 -5.84 -22.53 10.54
C LEU A 30 -6.68 -22.14 11.78
N GLU A 31 -6.04 -21.44 12.70
CA GLU A 31 -6.65 -20.90 13.90
C GLU A 31 -7.11 -19.45 13.67
N TYR A 32 -8.35 -19.12 14.04
CA TYR A 32 -8.91 -17.79 13.91
C TYR A 32 -9.21 -17.15 15.26
N GLY A 33 -9.10 -15.83 15.36
CA GLY A 33 -9.36 -15.04 16.54
C GLY A 33 -9.08 -13.56 16.29
N ASP A 34 -8.92 -12.78 17.35
CA ASP A 34 -8.82 -11.32 17.27
C ASP A 34 -7.59 -10.84 16.47
N ASP A 35 -6.48 -11.58 16.53
CA ASP A 35 -5.22 -11.26 15.84
C ASP A 35 -5.09 -11.93 14.46
N PHE A 36 -5.99 -12.86 14.09
CA PHE A 36 -6.01 -13.49 12.77
C PHE A 36 -7.45 -13.85 12.38
N GLN A 37 -8.00 -13.15 11.43
CA GLN A 37 -9.39 -13.29 11.02
C GLN A 37 -9.51 -13.72 9.56
N PHE A 38 -10.53 -14.51 9.25
CA PHE A 38 -10.96 -14.84 7.91
C PHE A 38 -12.35 -14.26 7.67
N ILE A 39 -12.48 -13.42 6.66
CA ILE A 39 -13.74 -12.80 6.27
C ILE A 39 -14.13 -13.34 4.89
N ASN A 40 -15.21 -14.10 4.84
CA ASN A 40 -15.71 -14.65 3.59
C ASN A 40 -16.49 -13.60 2.80
N SER A 41 -16.16 -13.44 1.53
CA SER A 41 -16.94 -12.66 0.58
C SER A 41 -17.45 -13.58 -0.53
N PRO A 42 -18.74 -13.89 -0.56
CA PRO A 42 -19.29 -14.90 -1.49
C PRO A 42 -19.29 -14.43 -2.95
N ARG A 43 -19.19 -13.13 -3.19
CA ARG A 43 -19.16 -12.53 -4.53
C ARG A 43 -17.90 -11.68 -4.71
N LEU A 44 -17.22 -11.89 -5.83
CA LEU A 44 -16.00 -11.13 -6.16
C LEU A 44 -16.29 -9.62 -6.29
N SER A 45 -17.45 -9.23 -6.83
CA SER A 45 -17.92 -7.85 -6.93
C SER A 45 -18.03 -7.15 -5.56
N ASP A 46 -18.43 -7.90 -4.53
CA ASP A 46 -18.61 -7.36 -3.19
C ASP A 46 -17.28 -7.30 -2.43
N SER A 47 -16.30 -8.10 -2.85
CA SER A 47 -14.99 -8.18 -2.20
C SER A 47 -14.22 -6.87 -2.24
N ALA A 48 -14.23 -6.15 -3.35
CA ALA A 48 -13.52 -4.88 -3.48
C ALA A 48 -14.09 -3.83 -2.51
N LYS A 49 -15.42 -3.72 -2.43
CA LYS A 49 -16.08 -2.82 -1.50
C LYS A 49 -15.77 -3.20 -0.05
N LEU A 50 -15.90 -4.49 0.28
CA LEU A 50 -15.61 -4.99 1.64
C LEU A 50 -14.17 -4.69 2.05
N ILE A 51 -13.19 -4.90 1.16
CA ILE A 51 -11.78 -4.61 1.40
C ILE A 51 -11.56 -3.11 1.66
N VAL A 52 -12.18 -2.24 0.86
CA VAL A 52 -12.09 -0.78 1.03
C VAL A 52 -12.70 -0.37 2.37
N ASP A 53 -13.90 -0.86 2.71
CA ASP A 53 -14.57 -0.52 3.97
C ASP A 53 -13.76 -1.01 5.19
N LEU A 54 -13.16 -2.21 5.11
CA LEU A 54 -12.25 -2.72 6.13
C LEU A 54 -11.00 -1.85 6.28
N TYR A 55 -10.36 -1.51 5.16
CA TYR A 55 -9.18 -0.65 5.18
C TYR A 55 -9.47 0.70 5.84
N LEU A 56 -10.56 1.37 5.46
CA LEU A 56 -10.95 2.66 6.03
C LEU A 56 -11.19 2.56 7.53
N ARG A 57 -11.90 1.53 7.98
CA ARG A 57 -12.14 1.30 9.41
C ARG A 57 -10.85 1.09 10.19
N GLU A 58 -9.93 0.28 9.67
CA GLU A 58 -8.67 0.00 10.34
C GLU A 58 -7.74 1.23 10.33
N THR A 59 -7.72 2.00 9.24
CA THR A 59 -6.92 3.25 9.17
C THR A 59 -7.47 4.35 10.06
N GLU A 60 -8.78 4.42 10.29
CA GLU A 60 -9.38 5.32 11.27
C GLU A 60 -8.90 4.98 12.70
N LYS A 61 -8.78 3.70 13.01
CA LYS A 61 -8.36 3.21 14.33
C LYS A 61 -6.86 3.31 14.57
N TYR A 62 -6.05 2.97 13.60
CA TYR A 62 -4.61 2.79 13.77
C TYR A 62 -3.75 3.82 13.03
N GLY A 63 -4.34 4.62 12.15
CA GLY A 63 -3.64 5.53 11.25
C GLY A 63 -3.24 4.85 9.93
N VAL A 64 -3.18 5.63 8.86
CA VAL A 64 -2.91 5.15 7.50
C VAL A 64 -1.52 4.53 7.31
N ASP A 65 -0.56 4.88 8.15
CA ASP A 65 0.81 4.37 8.08
C ASP A 65 0.98 3.02 8.78
N ASN A 66 0.04 2.66 9.66
CA ASN A 66 0.07 1.42 10.42
C ASN A 66 -0.87 0.33 9.86
N VAL A 67 -1.45 0.56 8.67
CA VAL A 67 -2.32 -0.39 7.99
C VAL A 67 -1.79 -0.67 6.60
N ALA A 68 -1.50 -1.93 6.31
CA ALA A 68 -1.10 -2.40 4.99
C ALA A 68 -2.21 -3.19 4.32
N LEU A 69 -2.54 -2.85 3.07
CA LEU A 69 -3.42 -3.64 2.22
C LEU A 69 -2.60 -4.41 1.18
N LEU A 70 -2.66 -5.73 1.25
CA LEU A 70 -1.90 -6.61 0.38
C LEU A 70 -2.83 -7.46 -0.49
N THR A 71 -2.52 -7.57 -1.78
CA THR A 71 -3.27 -8.39 -2.73
C THR A 71 -2.31 -9.20 -3.60
N PRO A 72 -2.69 -10.41 -4.07
CA PRO A 72 -1.83 -11.20 -4.94
C PRO A 72 -1.77 -10.67 -6.39
N TYR A 73 -2.72 -9.82 -6.79
CA TYR A 73 -2.85 -9.36 -8.19
C TYR A 73 -2.56 -7.87 -8.32
N ARG A 74 -1.80 -7.49 -9.36
CA ARG A 74 -1.58 -6.08 -9.70
C ARG A 74 -2.72 -5.52 -10.56
N GLN A 75 -3.16 -6.29 -11.54
CA GLN A 75 -4.18 -5.92 -12.53
C GLN A 75 -5.19 -7.06 -12.72
N LYS A 76 -6.17 -6.87 -13.56
CA LYS A 76 -7.18 -7.86 -14.04
C LYS A 76 -8.37 -8.13 -13.12
N THR A 77 -8.39 -7.61 -11.89
CA THR A 77 -9.52 -7.79 -10.98
C THR A 77 -9.82 -6.51 -10.24
N GLU A 78 -11.06 -6.35 -9.78
CA GLU A 78 -11.48 -5.23 -8.93
C GLU A 78 -10.75 -5.22 -7.58
N THR A 79 -10.18 -6.36 -7.18
CA THR A 79 -9.35 -6.53 -5.98
C THR A 79 -7.85 -6.47 -6.28
N GLY A 80 -7.46 -6.08 -7.48
CA GLY A 80 -6.06 -5.82 -7.84
C GLY A 80 -5.56 -4.50 -7.31
N VAL A 81 -4.23 -4.38 -7.16
CA VAL A 81 -3.56 -3.17 -6.62
C VAL A 81 -4.05 -1.90 -7.30
N ASN A 82 -4.11 -1.89 -8.63
CA ASN A 82 -4.45 -0.67 -9.36
C ASN A 82 -5.89 -0.20 -9.05
N ALA A 83 -6.87 -1.10 -9.10
CA ALA A 83 -8.27 -0.79 -8.81
C ALA A 83 -8.46 -0.37 -7.34
N LEU A 84 -7.84 -1.10 -6.41
CA LEU A 84 -7.91 -0.77 -4.98
C LEU A 84 -7.27 0.57 -4.67
N ASN A 85 -6.12 0.89 -5.25
CA ASN A 85 -5.45 2.17 -5.08
C ASN A 85 -6.32 3.34 -5.56
N GLU A 86 -6.98 3.21 -6.72
CA GLU A 86 -7.90 4.22 -7.24
C GLU A 86 -9.09 4.42 -6.29
N HIS A 87 -9.73 3.33 -5.84
CA HIS A 87 -10.87 3.40 -4.93
C HIS A 87 -10.48 4.01 -3.57
N LEU A 88 -9.32 3.61 -3.03
CA LEU A 88 -8.84 4.12 -1.75
C LEU A 88 -8.45 5.59 -1.84
N ARG A 89 -7.77 6.02 -2.91
CA ARG A 89 -7.45 7.42 -3.13
C ARG A 89 -8.70 8.30 -3.06
N GLU A 90 -9.77 7.91 -3.78
CA GLU A 90 -11.01 8.69 -3.79
C GLU A 90 -11.72 8.76 -2.43
N LYS A 91 -11.43 7.82 -1.53
CA LYS A 91 -11.98 7.80 -0.17
C LYS A 91 -11.08 8.50 0.85
N VAL A 92 -9.77 8.21 0.81
CA VAL A 92 -8.78 8.72 1.78
C VAL A 92 -8.37 10.16 1.43
N ASN A 93 -8.20 10.46 0.15
CA ASN A 93 -7.80 11.76 -0.35
C ASN A 93 -8.73 12.20 -1.49
N PRO A 94 -10.01 12.55 -1.19
CA PRO A 94 -10.98 12.95 -2.21
C PRO A 94 -10.54 14.20 -2.98
N PRO A 95 -11.04 14.39 -4.22
CA PRO A 95 -10.75 15.58 -5.00
C PRO A 95 -11.25 16.84 -4.29
N ASP A 96 -10.46 17.90 -4.41
CA ASP A 96 -10.75 19.22 -3.87
C ASP A 96 -10.18 20.27 -4.82
N ALA A 97 -10.89 21.38 -5.02
CA ALA A 97 -10.45 22.47 -5.91
C ALA A 97 -9.09 23.07 -5.48
N GLN A 98 -8.72 22.93 -4.22
CA GLN A 98 -7.44 23.43 -3.69
C GLN A 98 -6.31 22.39 -3.77
N LYS A 99 -6.61 21.13 -4.15
CA LYS A 99 -5.62 20.08 -4.32
C LYS A 99 -5.21 19.93 -5.77
N PRO A 100 -4.03 20.40 -6.17
CA PRO A 100 -3.55 20.21 -7.53
C PRO A 100 -3.37 18.72 -7.83
N GLU A 101 -3.64 18.36 -9.09
CA GLU A 101 -3.51 17.01 -9.62
C GLU A 101 -2.61 17.01 -10.85
N VAL A 102 -1.93 15.89 -11.10
CA VAL A 102 -1.18 15.65 -12.35
C VAL A 102 -1.58 14.29 -12.93
N VAL A 103 -1.66 14.23 -14.25
CA VAL A 103 -1.92 13.01 -15.00
C VAL A 103 -0.64 12.58 -15.70
N PHE A 104 -0.27 11.32 -15.55
CA PHE A 104 0.85 10.69 -16.24
C PHE A 104 0.40 9.35 -16.85
N GLY A 105 0.25 9.31 -18.14
CA GLY A 105 -0.36 8.18 -18.83
C GLY A 105 -1.79 7.94 -18.35
N ASN A 106 -2.04 6.76 -17.82
CA ASN A 106 -3.33 6.37 -17.20
C ASN A 106 -3.34 6.54 -15.68
N ARG A 107 -2.28 7.07 -15.09
CA ARG A 107 -2.17 7.33 -13.66
C ARG A 107 -2.49 8.79 -13.35
N LYS A 108 -3.12 9.01 -12.22
CA LYS A 108 -3.45 10.32 -11.71
C LYS A 108 -2.94 10.43 -10.28
N PHE A 109 -2.21 11.51 -10.02
CA PHE A 109 -1.68 11.83 -8.70
C PHE A 109 -2.25 13.15 -8.21
N ARG A 110 -2.51 13.24 -6.93
CA ARG A 110 -3.09 14.40 -6.25
C ARG A 110 -2.23 14.79 -5.06
N CYS A 111 -2.15 16.08 -4.77
CA CYS A 111 -1.54 16.55 -3.52
C CYS A 111 -2.21 15.86 -2.31
N GLY A 112 -1.40 15.30 -1.41
CA GLY A 112 -1.85 14.47 -0.29
C GLY A 112 -1.90 12.96 -0.57
N ASP A 113 -1.70 12.50 -1.81
CA ASP A 113 -1.68 11.07 -2.11
C ASP A 113 -0.53 10.36 -1.42
N LYS A 114 -0.82 9.17 -0.89
CA LYS A 114 0.17 8.18 -0.48
C LYS A 114 0.72 7.50 -1.73
N VAL A 115 2.02 7.57 -1.92
CA VAL A 115 2.71 7.00 -3.08
C VAL A 115 3.81 6.03 -2.67
N MET A 116 4.18 5.16 -3.60
CA MET A 116 5.27 4.22 -3.45
C MET A 116 6.28 4.43 -4.57
N GLN A 117 7.55 4.50 -4.22
CA GLN A 117 8.65 4.42 -5.18
C GLN A 117 8.69 3.01 -5.79
N ILE A 118 8.76 2.91 -7.12
CA ILE A 118 8.72 1.61 -7.80
C ILE A 118 10.02 1.19 -8.48
N LYS A 119 11.03 2.05 -8.44
CA LYS A 119 12.41 1.79 -8.87
C LYS A 119 13.34 2.55 -7.93
N ASN A 120 14.56 2.06 -7.72
CA ASN A 120 15.55 2.84 -6.96
C ASN A 120 15.89 4.13 -7.71
N HIS A 121 15.93 5.22 -6.99
CA HIS A 121 16.27 6.54 -7.51
C HIS A 121 16.94 7.37 -6.41
N ASP A 122 18.21 7.68 -6.59
CA ASP A 122 19.07 8.35 -5.60
C ASP A 122 19.03 7.66 -4.22
N ASP A 123 18.57 8.38 -3.20
CA ASP A 123 18.44 7.92 -1.81
C ASP A 123 17.07 7.30 -1.48
N VAL A 124 16.19 7.15 -2.49
CA VAL A 124 14.86 6.53 -2.34
C VAL A 124 14.86 5.16 -3.00
N ASN A 125 14.48 4.14 -2.24
CA ASN A 125 14.49 2.76 -2.68
C ASN A 125 13.14 2.31 -3.23
N ASN A 126 13.16 1.29 -4.09
CA ASN A 126 11.95 0.61 -4.52
C ASN A 126 11.21 0.03 -3.30
N GLY A 127 9.96 0.44 -3.13
CA GLY A 127 9.11 0.09 -1.99
C GLY A 127 8.98 1.17 -0.93
N ASP A 128 9.82 2.21 -0.96
CA ASP A 128 9.70 3.35 -0.04
C ASP A 128 8.34 4.03 -0.24
N ILE A 129 7.68 4.34 0.86
CA ILE A 129 6.38 5.02 0.90
C ILE A 129 6.58 6.49 1.22
N GLY A 130 5.90 7.35 0.51
CA GLY A 130 5.90 8.79 0.73
C GLY A 130 4.54 9.43 0.50
N TYR A 131 4.47 10.74 0.71
CA TYR A 131 3.27 11.54 0.49
C TYR A 131 3.56 12.71 -0.45
N ILE A 132 2.70 12.93 -1.43
CA ILE A 132 2.78 14.11 -2.29
C ILE A 132 2.42 15.34 -1.47
N ARG A 133 3.39 16.20 -1.24
CA ARG A 133 3.21 17.45 -0.49
C ARG A 133 2.83 18.62 -1.37
N LYS A 134 3.34 18.63 -2.62
CA LYS A 134 3.13 19.75 -3.52
C LYS A 134 3.20 19.28 -4.98
N ILE A 135 2.39 19.89 -5.82
CA ILE A 135 2.45 19.79 -7.29
C ILE A 135 2.53 21.21 -7.81
N ILE A 136 3.61 21.53 -8.52
CA ILE A 136 3.87 22.86 -9.08
C ILE A 136 3.79 22.75 -10.59
N ARG A 137 3.12 23.70 -11.23
CA ARG A 137 3.09 23.85 -12.68
C ARG A 137 3.63 25.21 -13.06
N ILE A 138 4.61 25.24 -13.95
CA ILE A 138 5.20 26.46 -14.51
C ILE A 138 5.22 26.28 -16.04
N GLY A 139 4.28 26.94 -16.73
CA GLY A 139 4.08 26.68 -18.14
C GLY A 139 3.67 25.22 -18.40
N ASP A 140 4.43 24.52 -19.22
CA ASP A 140 4.23 23.11 -19.54
C ASP A 140 4.93 22.16 -18.56
N ASP A 141 5.82 22.67 -17.72
CA ASP A 141 6.56 21.88 -16.77
C ASP A 141 5.75 21.60 -15.50
N THR A 142 5.80 20.38 -15.03
CA THR A 142 5.18 19.94 -13.78
C THR A 142 6.21 19.28 -12.90
N THR A 143 6.30 19.73 -11.64
CA THR A 143 7.16 19.15 -10.60
C THR A 143 6.30 18.66 -9.45
N VAL A 144 6.55 17.42 -9.02
CA VAL A 144 5.86 16.78 -7.88
C VAL A 144 6.86 16.60 -6.74
N HIS A 145 6.55 17.17 -5.59
CA HIS A 145 7.36 17.04 -4.38
C HIS A 145 6.78 15.94 -3.49
N VAL A 146 7.59 14.95 -3.17
CA VAL A 146 7.22 13.80 -2.34
C VAL A 146 8.08 13.78 -1.07
N ASP A 147 7.44 13.61 0.06
CA ASP A 147 8.06 13.44 1.37
C ASP A 147 8.07 11.94 1.73
N PHE A 148 9.24 11.34 1.80
CA PHE A 148 9.45 9.94 2.20
C PHE A 148 9.77 9.79 3.69
N GLY A 149 9.60 10.85 4.48
CA GLY A 149 9.95 10.85 5.90
C GLY A 149 11.44 11.03 6.15
N ASP A 150 11.81 11.20 7.43
CA ASP A 150 13.20 11.36 7.88
C ASP A 150 13.97 12.47 7.17
N GLY A 151 13.27 13.54 6.73
CA GLY A 151 13.84 14.65 5.98
C GLY A 151 14.12 14.37 4.50
N ARG A 152 13.71 13.22 3.97
CA ARG A 152 13.88 12.84 2.56
C ARG A 152 12.79 13.45 1.69
N MET A 153 13.00 14.67 1.25
CA MET A 153 12.14 15.31 0.25
C MET A 153 12.70 15.08 -1.15
N LYS A 154 11.87 14.61 -2.07
CA LYS A 154 12.23 14.38 -3.47
C LYS A 154 11.34 15.16 -4.42
N GLU A 155 11.96 15.64 -5.50
CA GLU A 155 11.29 16.30 -6.61
C GLU A 155 11.31 15.38 -7.82
N TYR A 156 10.17 15.24 -8.47
CA TYR A 156 9.98 14.45 -9.70
C TYR A 156 9.48 15.39 -10.78
N ASP A 157 10.14 15.40 -11.91
CA ASP A 157 9.63 16.04 -13.10
C ASP A 157 8.58 15.16 -13.82
N SER A 158 7.96 15.71 -14.87
CA SER A 158 6.93 14.99 -15.63
C SER A 158 7.42 13.64 -16.19
N SER A 159 8.72 13.51 -16.53
CA SER A 159 9.27 12.29 -17.12
C SER A 159 9.57 11.23 -16.07
N GLU A 160 9.76 11.63 -14.83
CA GLU A 160 10.11 10.76 -13.70
C GLU A 160 8.89 10.21 -12.94
N LEU A 161 7.68 10.66 -13.27
CA LEU A 161 6.45 10.16 -12.63
C LEU A 161 6.19 8.67 -12.92
N ASP A 162 6.92 8.06 -13.84
CA ASP A 162 6.92 6.61 -14.03
C ASP A 162 7.58 5.86 -12.86
N LEU A 163 8.39 6.54 -12.03
CA LEU A 163 9.03 6.02 -10.84
C LEU A 163 8.07 5.89 -9.64
N LEU A 164 6.90 6.52 -9.73
CA LEU A 164 5.90 6.53 -8.65
C LEU A 164 4.67 5.68 -9.01
N ASP A 165 4.06 5.09 -8.00
CA ASP A 165 2.72 4.49 -8.05
C ASP A 165 1.94 4.90 -6.81
N LEU A 166 0.60 4.74 -6.79
CA LEU A 166 -0.18 4.93 -5.57
C LEU A 166 0.21 3.85 -4.55
N GLY A 167 0.27 4.23 -3.27
CA GLY A 167 0.83 3.43 -2.19
C GLY A 167 -0.17 2.97 -1.12
N TYR A 168 -1.49 3.05 -1.36
CA TYR A 168 -2.50 2.58 -0.40
C TYR A 168 -2.60 1.06 -0.35
N ALA A 169 -2.46 0.39 -1.49
CA ALA A 169 -2.40 -1.06 -1.61
C ALA A 169 -1.12 -1.49 -2.34
N SER A 170 -0.60 -2.67 -2.00
CA SER A 170 0.59 -3.25 -2.61
C SER A 170 0.40 -4.74 -2.91
N THR A 171 1.30 -5.32 -3.72
CA THR A 171 1.30 -6.77 -3.88
C THR A 171 2.00 -7.44 -2.71
N ILE A 172 1.56 -8.65 -2.35
CA ILE A 172 2.22 -9.50 -1.37
C ILE A 172 3.72 -9.64 -1.68
N HIS A 173 4.07 -9.74 -2.97
CA HIS A 173 5.45 -9.87 -3.40
C HIS A 173 6.31 -8.63 -3.06
N LYS A 174 5.76 -7.43 -3.29
CA LYS A 174 6.46 -6.18 -2.97
C LYS A 174 6.59 -5.91 -1.48
N SER A 175 5.67 -6.43 -0.66
CA SER A 175 5.70 -6.27 0.78
C SER A 175 6.70 -7.19 1.49
N GLN A 176 7.31 -8.15 0.78
CA GLN A 176 8.32 -9.02 1.36
C GLN A 176 9.55 -8.20 1.77
N GLY A 177 9.91 -8.30 3.05
CA GLY A 177 11.00 -7.53 3.65
C GLY A 177 10.59 -6.19 4.27
N SER A 178 9.35 -5.75 4.08
CA SER A 178 8.80 -4.57 4.76
C SER A 178 8.21 -4.93 6.13
N GLU A 179 8.12 -3.93 7.00
CA GLU A 179 7.47 -4.00 8.32
C GLU A 179 6.30 -3.00 8.34
N TYR A 180 5.18 -3.44 8.95
CA TYR A 180 3.95 -2.65 9.06
C TYR A 180 3.45 -2.68 10.50
#